data_e8047379b320fcdbc3420e29722deb74
#
_entry.id   e8047379b320fcdbc3420e29722deb74
#
_cell.length_a   1.000
_cell.length_b   1.000
_cell.length_c   1.000
_cell.angle_alpha   90.00
_cell.angle_beta   90.00
_cell.angle_gamma   90.00
#
_symmetry.space_group_name_H-M   'P 1'
#
loop_
_entity.id
_entity.type
_entity.pdbx_description
1 polymer ?
#
loop_
_entity_poly.entity_id
_entity_poly.type
_entity_poly.pdbx_seq_one_letter_code
_entity_poly.pdbx_strand_id
1 'polypeptide(L)'
;MTLEDFFSEWNNDSDTVLVHTSGSTGKPKPMMVEKKRMLNSARITCDFLGLKPGDSALLCMSLDYIAGKMVVVRSIERHLHLISVSPSGHPLKNIDLKDVNGKDVNGEITFAAMVPMQVYNTLQVPEERERLTHIRHLIIGGGAIDAALEQELRSLPGNIAIWSTYGMTETLSHIALRRINGAEASEWYQSFDSVKISQTDEGCLVIDAPLVCAETLLTNDIVEIEPYIYNKVEKTRFRIKGRKDNVICSGGIKIQIEEVEALLKPYLEKPFMLAKKKDEKFGEIAVLLTEDEDLKKVEATIRRLLSGKSDDSNKSSESKSHKYWIPREYLHVEHLPLTETGKPKRCCLA
;
A
#
# COMPACT_ATOMS: atom_id res chain seq x y z
N MET A 1 4.80 -19.85 -11.11
CA MET A 1 4.11 -20.90 -10.30
C MET A 1 2.65 -20.97 -10.71
N THR A 2 2.15 -22.14 -11.06
CA THR A 2 0.71 -22.37 -11.32
C THR A 2 -0.04 -22.61 -10.00
N LEU A 3 -1.38 -22.63 -10.05
CA LEU A 3 -2.20 -22.96 -8.89
C LEU A 3 -2.02 -24.44 -8.47
N GLU A 4 -1.85 -25.35 -9.42
CA GLU A 4 -1.57 -26.76 -9.18
C GLU A 4 -0.21 -26.95 -8.49
N ASP A 5 0.84 -26.23 -8.94
CA ASP A 5 2.14 -26.24 -8.29
C ASP A 5 2.03 -25.80 -6.84
N PHE A 6 1.25 -24.72 -6.57
CA PHE A 6 1.06 -24.23 -5.22
C PHE A 6 0.31 -25.23 -4.34
N PHE A 7 -0.76 -25.88 -4.84
CA PHE A 7 -1.46 -26.91 -4.08
C PHE A 7 -0.56 -28.13 -3.80
N SER A 8 0.31 -28.48 -4.75
CA SER A 8 1.30 -29.55 -4.57
C SER A 8 2.30 -29.19 -3.46
N GLU A 9 2.81 -27.95 -3.46
CA GLU A 9 3.68 -27.43 -2.41
C GLU A 9 2.97 -27.31 -1.07
N TRP A 10 1.71 -26.88 -1.07
CA TRP A 10 0.91 -26.73 0.15
C TRP A 10 0.58 -28.06 0.83
N ASN A 11 0.29 -29.10 0.05
CA ASN A 11 -0.14 -30.42 0.55
C ASN A 11 1.02 -31.41 0.78
N ASN A 12 2.28 -31.01 0.55
CA ASN A 12 3.43 -31.86 0.86
C ASN A 12 3.68 -31.92 2.37
N ASP A 13 4.58 -32.85 2.79
CA ASP A 13 4.92 -33.09 4.21
C ASP A 13 5.75 -31.97 4.86
N SER A 14 6.18 -30.95 4.11
CA SER A 14 6.91 -29.81 4.67
C SER A 14 5.99 -28.90 5.48
N ASP A 15 6.44 -28.45 6.64
CA ASP A 15 5.74 -27.45 7.45
C ASP A 15 5.89 -26.02 6.91
N THR A 16 6.69 -25.83 5.85
CA THR A 16 7.03 -24.51 5.31
C THR A 16 6.74 -24.41 3.81
N VAL A 17 6.58 -23.17 3.34
CA VAL A 17 6.41 -22.78 1.93
C VAL A 17 7.47 -21.74 1.58
N LEU A 18 8.05 -21.85 0.38
CA LEU A 18 8.97 -20.84 -0.14
C LEU A 18 8.23 -19.60 -0.60
N VAL A 19 8.65 -18.43 -0.11
CA VAL A 19 8.20 -17.13 -0.58
C VAL A 19 9.38 -16.24 -0.92
N HIS A 20 9.14 -15.16 -1.66
CA HIS A 20 10.16 -14.17 -1.98
C HIS A 20 9.74 -12.81 -1.45
N THR A 21 10.68 -12.08 -0.85
CA THR A 21 10.45 -10.69 -0.45
C THR A 21 10.22 -9.83 -1.70
N SER A 22 9.38 -8.82 -1.61
CA SER A 22 9.04 -7.95 -2.77
C SER A 22 10.18 -7.02 -3.21
N GLY A 23 11.36 -7.11 -2.58
CA GLY A 23 12.58 -6.42 -3.03
C GLY A 23 12.48 -4.89 -3.08
N SER A 24 11.84 -4.23 -2.10
CA SER A 24 11.77 -2.76 -2.04
C SER A 24 13.16 -2.09 -2.01
N THR A 25 14.19 -2.82 -1.64
CA THR A 25 15.58 -2.33 -1.52
C THR A 25 16.60 -3.14 -2.30
N GLY A 26 16.19 -4.12 -3.11
CA GLY A 26 17.13 -5.00 -3.83
C GLY A 26 16.47 -6.17 -4.54
N LYS A 27 17.28 -7.17 -4.90
CA LYS A 27 16.78 -8.42 -5.50
C LYS A 27 15.88 -9.17 -4.50
N PRO A 28 14.78 -9.79 -4.95
CA PRO A 28 13.93 -10.63 -4.11
C PRO A 28 14.76 -11.69 -3.40
N LYS A 29 14.59 -11.80 -2.08
CA LYS A 29 15.29 -12.82 -1.26
C LYS A 29 14.32 -13.95 -0.95
N PRO A 30 14.77 -15.22 -1.11
CA PRO A 30 13.97 -16.36 -0.73
C PRO A 30 13.84 -16.44 0.80
N MET A 31 12.65 -16.79 1.28
CA MET A 31 12.34 -16.97 2.69
C MET A 31 11.41 -18.17 2.85
N MET A 32 11.74 -19.08 3.78
CA MET A 32 10.83 -20.17 4.16
C MET A 32 9.89 -19.68 5.25
N VAL A 33 8.59 -19.86 5.03
CA VAL A 33 7.54 -19.43 5.98
C VAL A 33 6.71 -20.62 6.43
N GLU A 34 6.34 -20.65 7.70
CA GLU A 34 5.56 -21.73 8.28
C GLU A 34 4.11 -21.71 7.76
N LYS A 35 3.60 -22.83 7.25
CA LYS A 35 2.20 -23.00 6.85
C LYS A 35 1.23 -22.62 7.97
N LYS A 36 1.55 -22.98 9.23
CA LYS A 36 0.77 -22.63 10.41
C LYS A 36 0.61 -21.12 10.56
N ARG A 37 1.69 -20.33 10.36
CA ARG A 37 1.62 -18.87 10.43
C ARG A 37 0.83 -18.27 9.29
N MET A 38 0.93 -18.85 8.07
CA MET A 38 0.09 -18.45 6.94
C MET A 38 -1.40 -18.69 7.22
N LEU A 39 -1.76 -19.83 7.83
CA LEU A 39 -3.14 -20.10 8.25
C LEU A 39 -3.61 -19.12 9.33
N ASN A 40 -2.79 -18.78 10.30
CA ASN A 40 -3.13 -17.77 11.31
C ASN A 40 -3.40 -16.41 10.66
N SER A 41 -2.53 -15.96 9.75
CA SER A 41 -2.72 -14.71 9.02
C SER A 41 -4.01 -14.73 8.18
N ALA A 42 -4.30 -15.85 7.53
CA ALA A 42 -5.53 -16.04 6.77
C ALA A 42 -6.76 -15.93 7.67
N ARG A 43 -6.77 -16.64 8.80
CA ARG A 43 -7.86 -16.63 9.79
C ARG A 43 -8.14 -15.24 10.31
N ILE A 44 -7.11 -14.52 10.74
CA ILE A 44 -7.21 -13.15 11.25
C ILE A 44 -7.89 -12.23 10.22
N THR A 45 -7.48 -12.31 8.94
CA THR A 45 -8.11 -11.52 7.88
C THR A 45 -9.56 -11.93 7.64
N CYS A 46 -9.84 -13.23 7.56
CA CYS A 46 -11.19 -13.74 7.33
C CYS A 46 -12.14 -13.35 8.45
N ASP A 47 -11.68 -13.43 9.71
CA ASP A 47 -12.46 -13.02 10.89
C ASP A 47 -12.73 -11.51 10.87
N PHE A 48 -11.73 -10.69 10.57
CA PHE A 48 -11.89 -9.24 10.49
C PHE A 48 -12.90 -8.82 9.42
N LEU A 49 -12.85 -9.45 8.25
CA LEU A 49 -13.78 -9.17 7.14
C LEU A 49 -15.12 -9.91 7.27
N GLY A 50 -15.27 -10.79 8.26
CA GLY A 50 -16.48 -11.59 8.46
C GLY A 50 -16.76 -12.60 7.36
N LEU A 51 -15.72 -13.10 6.68
CA LEU A 51 -15.83 -14.10 5.62
C LEU A 51 -16.28 -15.44 6.20
N LYS A 52 -17.16 -16.14 5.46
CA LYS A 52 -17.78 -17.41 5.87
C LYS A 52 -17.47 -18.52 4.87
N PRO A 53 -17.53 -19.79 5.30
CA PRO A 53 -17.48 -20.91 4.38
C PRO A 53 -18.54 -20.78 3.26
N GLY A 54 -18.11 -20.98 2.02
CA GLY A 54 -18.97 -20.82 0.84
C GLY A 54 -18.99 -19.42 0.22
N ASP A 55 -18.39 -18.41 0.87
CA ASP A 55 -18.11 -17.12 0.22
C ASP A 55 -17.11 -17.31 -0.94
N SER A 56 -17.02 -16.35 -1.85
CA SER A 56 -16.12 -16.39 -3.00
C SER A 56 -14.90 -15.49 -2.83
N ALA A 57 -13.77 -15.94 -3.36
CA ALA A 57 -12.51 -15.17 -3.36
C ALA A 57 -11.90 -15.10 -4.76
N LEU A 58 -11.45 -13.93 -5.20
CA LEU A 58 -10.80 -13.73 -6.49
C LEU A 58 -9.28 -13.75 -6.34
N LEU A 59 -8.63 -14.72 -6.98
CA LEU A 59 -7.18 -14.74 -7.22
C LEU A 59 -6.89 -14.12 -8.58
N CYS A 60 -6.31 -12.92 -8.57
CA CYS A 60 -5.91 -12.17 -9.77
C CYS A 60 -4.45 -11.68 -9.72
N MET A 61 -3.68 -12.20 -8.75
CA MET A 61 -2.26 -11.88 -8.53
C MET A 61 -1.40 -13.12 -8.77
N SER A 62 -0.13 -12.91 -9.16
CA SER A 62 0.81 -14.01 -9.35
C SER A 62 1.09 -14.75 -8.03
N LEU A 63 1.13 -16.08 -8.11
CA LEU A 63 1.54 -16.98 -7.03
C LEU A 63 3.07 -16.97 -6.77
N ASP A 64 3.85 -16.25 -7.58
CA ASP A 64 5.27 -16.02 -7.30
C ASP A 64 5.46 -15.07 -6.12
N TYR A 65 4.44 -14.27 -5.78
CA TYR A 65 4.46 -13.35 -4.64
C TYR A 65 3.56 -13.84 -3.51
N ILE A 66 3.93 -13.46 -2.29
CA ILE A 66 3.19 -13.83 -1.07
C ILE A 66 1.71 -13.40 -1.13
N ALA A 67 1.42 -12.27 -1.77
CA ALA A 67 0.06 -11.74 -1.84
C ALA A 67 -0.91 -12.69 -2.57
N GLY A 68 -0.49 -13.26 -3.72
CA GLY A 68 -1.27 -14.27 -4.44
C GLY A 68 -1.43 -15.57 -3.63
N LYS A 69 -0.33 -16.08 -3.06
CA LYS A 69 -0.36 -17.26 -2.18
C LYS A 69 -1.34 -17.09 -1.02
N MET A 70 -1.38 -15.91 -0.39
CA MET A 70 -2.27 -15.65 0.74
C MET A 70 -3.75 -15.57 0.36
N VAL A 71 -4.11 -15.27 -0.89
CA VAL A 71 -5.52 -15.41 -1.35
C VAL A 71 -5.90 -16.88 -1.34
N VAL A 72 -5.05 -17.76 -1.85
CA VAL A 72 -5.30 -19.22 -1.86
C VAL A 72 -5.36 -19.76 -0.44
N VAL A 73 -4.43 -19.36 0.45
CA VAL A 73 -4.43 -19.82 1.85
C VAL A 73 -5.68 -19.36 2.60
N ARG A 74 -6.21 -18.15 2.34
CA ARG A 74 -7.50 -17.71 2.89
C ARG A 74 -8.66 -18.59 2.40
N SER A 75 -8.63 -18.97 1.12
CA SER A 75 -9.64 -19.84 0.54
C SER A 75 -9.59 -21.24 1.16
N ILE A 76 -8.41 -21.78 1.43
CA ILE A 76 -8.21 -23.06 2.14
C ILE A 76 -8.73 -22.96 3.57
N GLU A 77 -8.26 -21.94 4.33
CA GLU A 77 -8.58 -21.76 5.75
C GLU A 77 -10.07 -21.58 5.99
N ARG A 78 -10.75 -20.81 5.11
CA ARG A 78 -12.16 -20.45 5.30
C ARG A 78 -13.12 -21.21 4.39
N HIS A 79 -12.64 -22.19 3.60
CA HIS A 79 -13.43 -22.93 2.62
C HIS A 79 -14.18 -22.00 1.65
N LEU A 80 -13.45 -21.03 1.07
CA LEU A 80 -14.03 -20.12 0.09
C LEU A 80 -14.02 -20.74 -1.31
N HIS A 81 -14.97 -20.36 -2.15
CA HIS A 81 -14.94 -20.65 -3.57
C HIS A 81 -13.90 -19.79 -4.27
N LEU A 82 -12.76 -20.38 -4.63
CA LEU A 82 -11.65 -19.67 -5.27
C LEU A 82 -11.93 -19.50 -6.77
N ILE A 83 -12.11 -18.26 -7.22
CA ILE A 83 -12.15 -17.87 -8.63
C ILE A 83 -10.73 -17.49 -9.01
N SER A 84 -10.17 -18.07 -10.07
CA SER A 84 -8.81 -17.80 -10.50
C SER A 84 -8.79 -17.24 -11.92
N VAL A 85 -8.17 -16.08 -12.08
CA VAL A 85 -7.92 -15.45 -13.38
C VAL A 85 -6.42 -15.23 -13.57
N SER A 86 -5.97 -15.20 -14.82
CA SER A 86 -4.57 -14.90 -15.11
C SER A 86 -4.18 -13.52 -14.59
N PRO A 87 -3.02 -13.37 -13.92
CA PRO A 87 -2.54 -12.08 -13.47
C PRO A 87 -2.43 -11.10 -14.64
N SER A 88 -3.11 -9.97 -14.51
CA SER A 88 -3.11 -8.91 -15.54
C SER A 88 -3.38 -7.54 -14.91
N GLY A 89 -3.22 -6.47 -15.70
CA GLY A 89 -3.63 -5.12 -15.28
C GLY A 89 -5.15 -4.92 -15.26
N HIS A 90 -5.93 -5.85 -15.87
CA HIS A 90 -7.39 -5.79 -16.00
C HIS A 90 -8.03 -7.09 -15.50
N PRO A 91 -8.01 -7.36 -14.19
CA PRO A 91 -8.41 -8.65 -13.63
C PRO A 91 -9.91 -8.93 -13.72
N LEU A 92 -10.73 -7.90 -13.92
CA LEU A 92 -12.18 -8.04 -14.02
C LEU A 92 -12.67 -8.09 -15.48
N LYS A 93 -11.77 -8.03 -16.46
CA LYS A 93 -12.12 -8.15 -17.88
C LYS A 93 -12.56 -9.57 -18.18
N ASN A 94 -13.80 -9.72 -18.68
CA ASN A 94 -14.35 -11.02 -19.12
C ASN A 94 -14.22 -12.15 -18.06
N ILE A 95 -14.41 -11.82 -16.78
CA ILE A 95 -14.33 -12.80 -15.70
C ILE A 95 -15.45 -13.84 -15.80
N ASP A 96 -15.10 -15.12 -15.75
CA ASP A 96 -16.04 -16.22 -15.53
C ASP A 96 -16.20 -16.43 -14.02
N LEU A 97 -17.43 -16.30 -13.52
CA LEU A 97 -17.76 -16.43 -12.11
C LEU A 97 -17.94 -17.90 -11.69
N LYS A 98 -16.98 -18.74 -12.11
CA LYS A 98 -16.86 -20.12 -11.63
C LYS A 98 -15.63 -20.28 -10.74
N ASP A 99 -15.77 -21.08 -9.71
CA ASP A 99 -14.63 -21.46 -8.90
C ASP A 99 -13.71 -22.45 -9.67
N VAL A 100 -12.54 -22.71 -9.11
CA VAL A 100 -11.54 -23.62 -9.71
C VAL A 100 -12.02 -25.06 -9.87
N ASN A 101 -13.18 -25.42 -9.29
CA ASN A 101 -13.84 -26.71 -9.43
C ASN A 101 -15.01 -26.66 -10.44
N GLY A 102 -15.22 -25.52 -11.11
CA GLY A 102 -16.29 -25.33 -12.10
C GLY A 102 -17.67 -25.01 -11.51
N LYS A 103 -17.75 -24.68 -10.21
CA LYS A 103 -19.01 -24.34 -9.55
C LYS A 103 -19.30 -22.84 -9.71
N ASP A 104 -20.51 -22.49 -10.10
CA ASP A 104 -20.98 -21.12 -10.15
C ASP A 104 -21.03 -20.48 -8.75
N VAL A 105 -20.55 -19.24 -8.63
CA VAL A 105 -20.49 -18.49 -7.36
C VAL A 105 -21.61 -17.46 -7.22
N ASN A 106 -22.78 -17.73 -7.83
CA ASN A 106 -24.00 -16.92 -7.73
C ASN A 106 -23.83 -15.41 -8.09
N GLY A 107 -22.88 -15.11 -8.97
CA GLY A 107 -22.70 -13.75 -9.50
C GLY A 107 -21.99 -12.76 -8.59
N GLU A 108 -21.57 -13.13 -7.38
CA GLU A 108 -20.88 -12.21 -6.44
C GLU A 108 -19.45 -12.64 -6.12
N ILE A 109 -18.55 -11.68 -6.09
CA ILE A 109 -17.22 -11.83 -5.51
C ILE A 109 -17.26 -11.26 -4.10
N THR A 110 -17.18 -12.14 -3.08
CA THR A 110 -17.20 -11.67 -1.69
C THR A 110 -15.89 -10.99 -1.29
N PHE A 111 -14.77 -11.53 -1.76
CA PHE A 111 -13.44 -11.04 -1.40
C PHE A 111 -12.52 -10.94 -2.62
N ALA A 112 -11.83 -9.81 -2.75
CA ALA A 112 -10.75 -9.64 -3.72
C ALA A 112 -9.56 -8.92 -3.09
N ALA A 113 -8.36 -9.27 -3.57
CA ALA A 113 -7.12 -8.57 -3.24
C ALA A 113 -6.47 -8.09 -4.54
N MET A 114 -6.16 -6.79 -4.64
CA MET A 114 -5.59 -6.17 -5.82
C MET A 114 -4.44 -5.23 -5.46
N VAL A 115 -3.58 -4.95 -6.44
CA VAL A 115 -2.59 -3.87 -6.33
C VAL A 115 -3.19 -2.54 -6.85
N PRO A 116 -2.67 -1.37 -6.42
CA PRO A 116 -3.21 -0.06 -6.84
C PRO A 116 -3.33 0.10 -8.35
N MET A 117 -2.36 -0.40 -9.12
CA MET A 117 -2.38 -0.34 -10.59
C MET A 117 -3.56 -1.11 -11.18
N GLN A 118 -3.87 -2.31 -10.67
CA GLN A 118 -5.02 -3.09 -11.13
C GLN A 118 -6.33 -2.35 -10.87
N VAL A 119 -6.46 -1.76 -9.69
CA VAL A 119 -7.64 -0.98 -9.31
C VAL A 119 -7.77 0.27 -10.19
N TYR A 120 -6.69 1.01 -10.39
CA TYR A 120 -6.66 2.16 -11.28
C TYR A 120 -7.15 1.80 -12.69
N ASN A 121 -6.57 0.76 -13.30
CA ASN A 121 -6.93 0.32 -14.64
C ASN A 121 -8.42 -0.13 -14.72
N THR A 122 -8.87 -0.87 -13.72
CA THR A 122 -10.26 -1.33 -13.61
C THR A 122 -11.24 -0.13 -13.59
N LEU A 123 -10.90 0.93 -12.87
CA LEU A 123 -11.73 2.13 -12.79
C LEU A 123 -11.83 2.92 -14.10
N GLN A 124 -10.87 2.77 -15.01
CA GLN A 124 -10.87 3.43 -16.33
C GLN A 124 -11.78 2.76 -17.35
N VAL A 125 -12.27 1.53 -17.10
CA VAL A 125 -13.12 0.76 -17.99
C VAL A 125 -14.51 0.62 -17.38
N PRO A 126 -15.58 1.19 -17.99
CA PRO A 126 -16.90 1.24 -17.38
C PRO A 126 -17.45 -0.12 -16.92
N GLU A 127 -17.30 -1.17 -17.73
CA GLU A 127 -17.78 -2.51 -17.42
C GLU A 127 -17.00 -3.16 -16.29
N GLU A 128 -15.69 -2.92 -16.19
CA GLU A 128 -14.86 -3.42 -15.09
C GLU A 128 -15.13 -2.64 -13.81
N ARG A 129 -15.35 -1.31 -13.92
CA ARG A 129 -15.74 -0.44 -12.81
C ARG A 129 -17.07 -0.91 -12.20
N GLU A 130 -18.07 -1.24 -13.02
CA GLU A 130 -19.32 -1.77 -12.55
C GLU A 130 -19.11 -3.08 -11.80
N ARG A 131 -18.36 -4.03 -12.36
CA ARG A 131 -18.03 -5.30 -11.69
C ARG A 131 -17.31 -5.10 -10.37
N LEU A 132 -16.40 -4.12 -10.29
CA LEU A 132 -15.69 -3.78 -9.04
C LEU A 132 -16.68 -3.40 -7.93
N THR A 133 -17.74 -2.65 -8.24
CA THR A 133 -18.74 -2.22 -7.26
C THR A 133 -19.59 -3.36 -6.70
N HIS A 134 -19.57 -4.54 -7.34
CA HIS A 134 -20.24 -5.76 -6.86
C HIS A 134 -19.33 -6.64 -6.00
N ILE A 135 -18.07 -6.27 -5.77
CA ILE A 135 -17.20 -6.94 -4.81
C ILE A 135 -17.56 -6.48 -3.39
N ARG A 136 -17.81 -7.40 -2.47
CA ARG A 136 -18.16 -7.02 -1.09
C ARG A 136 -16.98 -6.45 -0.32
N HIS A 137 -15.82 -7.09 -0.37
CA HIS A 137 -14.60 -6.68 0.30
C HIS A 137 -13.44 -6.65 -0.68
N LEU A 138 -12.91 -5.45 -0.94
CA LEU A 138 -11.71 -5.25 -1.72
C LEU A 138 -10.58 -4.78 -0.80
N ILE A 139 -9.51 -5.55 -0.70
CA ILE A 139 -8.27 -5.10 -0.07
C ILE A 139 -7.27 -4.67 -1.13
N ILE A 140 -6.63 -3.53 -0.91
CA ILE A 140 -5.63 -2.95 -1.82
C ILE A 140 -4.29 -2.92 -1.09
N GLY A 141 -3.28 -3.56 -1.67
CA GLY A 141 -1.96 -3.68 -1.07
C GLY A 141 -0.83 -3.77 -2.08
N GLY A 142 0.39 -4.02 -1.59
CA GLY A 142 1.58 -4.13 -2.42
C GLY A 142 2.20 -2.79 -2.85
N GLY A 143 1.53 -1.67 -2.66
CA GLY A 143 2.00 -0.32 -2.94
C GLY A 143 1.15 0.75 -2.27
N ALA A 144 1.66 1.99 -2.25
CA ALA A 144 0.89 3.13 -1.77
C ALA A 144 -0.25 3.46 -2.75
N ILE A 145 -1.42 3.77 -2.20
CA ILE A 145 -2.54 4.32 -2.97
C ILE A 145 -2.30 5.83 -3.06
N ASP A 146 -2.24 6.33 -4.28
CA ASP A 146 -2.06 7.77 -4.46
C ASP A 146 -3.35 8.55 -4.15
N ALA A 147 -3.21 9.86 -3.90
CA ALA A 147 -4.32 10.69 -3.46
C ALA A 147 -5.47 10.77 -4.49
N ALA A 148 -5.15 10.75 -5.79
CA ALA A 148 -6.18 10.81 -6.84
C ALA A 148 -6.98 9.51 -6.89
N LEU A 149 -6.31 8.36 -6.88
CA LEU A 149 -6.95 7.06 -6.80
C LEU A 149 -7.76 6.92 -5.50
N GLU A 150 -7.22 7.37 -4.36
CA GLU A 150 -7.94 7.32 -3.09
C GLU A 150 -9.21 8.17 -3.13
N GLN A 151 -9.16 9.37 -3.71
CA GLN A 151 -10.34 10.23 -3.87
C GLN A 151 -11.41 9.56 -4.76
N GLU A 152 -10.99 8.92 -5.85
CA GLU A 152 -11.89 8.17 -6.71
C GLU A 152 -12.54 6.99 -5.97
N LEU A 153 -11.75 6.21 -5.22
CA LEU A 153 -12.24 5.10 -4.41
C LEU A 153 -13.23 5.55 -3.32
N ARG A 154 -13.00 6.71 -2.70
CA ARG A 154 -13.92 7.31 -1.72
C ARG A 154 -15.29 7.63 -2.30
N SER A 155 -15.36 7.91 -3.61
CA SER A 155 -16.60 8.23 -4.32
C SER A 155 -17.43 7.00 -4.72
N LEU A 156 -16.86 5.78 -4.59
CA LEU A 156 -17.56 4.56 -4.94
C LEU A 156 -18.71 4.25 -3.97
N PRO A 157 -19.76 3.53 -4.41
CA PRO A 157 -20.91 3.18 -3.57
C PRO A 157 -20.52 2.48 -2.28
N GLY A 158 -21.31 2.68 -1.22
CA GLY A 158 -21.01 2.11 0.11
C GLY A 158 -21.27 0.60 0.27
N ASN A 159 -21.83 -0.06 -0.75
CA ASN A 159 -22.02 -1.51 -0.76
C ASN A 159 -20.71 -2.30 -0.91
N ILE A 160 -19.69 -1.71 -1.51
CA ILE A 160 -18.33 -2.27 -1.52
C ILE A 160 -17.54 -1.74 -0.32
N ALA A 161 -16.88 -2.65 0.41
CA ALA A 161 -15.97 -2.30 1.49
C ALA A 161 -14.52 -2.28 0.98
N ILE A 162 -13.94 -1.09 0.82
CA ILE A 162 -12.57 -0.92 0.29
C ILE A 162 -11.60 -0.63 1.42
N TRP A 163 -10.53 -1.41 1.47
CA TRP A 163 -9.52 -1.35 2.51
C TRP A 163 -8.12 -1.17 1.93
N SER A 164 -7.35 -0.26 2.50
CA SER A 164 -5.89 -0.23 2.31
C SER A 164 -5.23 -1.14 3.33
N THR A 165 -4.23 -1.90 2.91
CA THR A 165 -3.50 -2.83 3.78
C THR A 165 -2.17 -2.25 4.21
N TYR A 166 -1.76 -2.54 5.44
CA TYR A 166 -0.39 -2.36 5.91
C TYR A 166 0.20 -3.69 6.36
N GLY A 167 1.33 -4.04 5.80
CA GLY A 167 2.07 -5.27 6.08
C GLY A 167 3.25 -5.44 5.14
N MET A 168 4.01 -6.49 5.36
CA MET A 168 5.22 -6.83 4.61
C MET A 168 5.35 -8.35 4.48
N THR A 169 6.35 -8.82 3.73
CA THR A 169 6.57 -10.26 3.54
C THR A 169 6.88 -10.95 4.87
N GLU A 170 7.59 -10.27 5.75
CA GLU A 170 7.98 -10.74 7.08
C GLU A 170 6.76 -10.96 8.01
N THR A 171 5.65 -10.25 7.79
CA THR A 171 4.36 -10.48 8.44
C THR A 171 3.42 -11.37 7.62
N LEU A 172 3.91 -11.99 6.54
CA LEU A 172 3.20 -12.85 5.58
C LEU A 172 2.13 -12.12 4.77
N SER A 173 1.44 -11.20 5.39
CA SER A 173 0.38 -10.39 4.81
C SER A 173 0.25 -9.10 5.63
N HIS A 174 -0.90 -8.46 5.54
CA HIS A 174 -1.19 -7.27 6.31
C HIS A 174 -1.44 -7.60 7.80
N ILE A 175 -1.03 -6.68 8.66
CA ILE A 175 -1.26 -6.70 10.11
C ILE A 175 -2.24 -5.61 10.55
N ALA A 176 -2.62 -4.74 9.63
CA ALA A 176 -3.57 -3.67 9.86
C ALA A 176 -4.31 -3.33 8.58
N LEU A 177 -5.52 -2.83 8.72
CA LEU A 177 -6.39 -2.38 7.64
C LEU A 177 -6.89 -0.97 7.91
N ARG A 178 -7.07 -0.19 6.84
CA ARG A 178 -7.64 1.15 6.84
C ARG A 178 -8.80 1.21 5.87
N ARG A 179 -9.99 1.59 6.34
CA ARG A 179 -11.15 1.79 5.48
C ARG A 179 -10.94 3.01 4.60
N ILE A 180 -11.18 2.87 3.27
CA ILE A 180 -11.01 3.96 2.32
C ILE A 180 -12.33 4.69 2.08
N ASN A 181 -13.44 3.97 1.92
CA ASN A 181 -14.73 4.53 1.52
C ASN A 181 -15.83 4.33 2.58
N GLY A 182 -16.96 5.03 2.38
CA GLY A 182 -18.12 4.97 3.26
C GLY A 182 -17.94 5.78 4.56
N ALA A 183 -18.88 5.61 5.49
CA ALA A 183 -18.88 6.36 6.76
C ALA A 183 -17.71 6.05 7.68
N GLU A 184 -17.08 4.89 7.51
CA GLU A 184 -15.93 4.44 8.29
C GLU A 184 -14.58 4.82 7.65
N ALA A 185 -14.58 5.61 6.57
CA ALA A 185 -13.36 6.05 5.91
C ALA A 185 -12.43 6.78 6.89
N SER A 186 -11.15 6.40 6.89
CA SER A 186 -10.16 6.89 7.84
C SER A 186 -8.78 6.95 7.21
N GLU A 187 -7.91 7.81 7.74
CA GLU A 187 -6.48 7.80 7.44
C GLU A 187 -5.70 6.87 8.37
N TRP A 188 -6.37 6.32 9.38
CA TRP A 188 -5.76 5.50 10.41
C TRP A 188 -5.90 4.03 10.11
N TYR A 189 -4.80 3.31 10.19
CA TYR A 189 -4.76 1.86 10.14
C TYR A 189 -5.12 1.29 11.50
N GLN A 190 -6.07 0.37 11.52
CA GLN A 190 -6.45 -0.40 12.70
C GLN A 190 -5.65 -1.70 12.69
N SER A 191 -4.80 -1.89 13.70
CA SER A 191 -4.10 -3.17 13.88
C SER A 191 -5.09 -4.26 14.30
N PHE A 192 -4.82 -5.49 13.88
CA PHE A 192 -5.58 -6.63 14.36
C PHE A 192 -5.38 -6.87 15.85
N ASP A 193 -6.36 -7.47 16.53
CA ASP A 193 -6.33 -7.69 17.98
C ASP A 193 -5.14 -8.53 18.47
N SER A 194 -4.60 -9.38 17.61
CA SER A 194 -3.40 -10.20 17.87
C SER A 194 -2.07 -9.49 17.62
N VAL A 195 -2.11 -8.20 17.24
CA VAL A 195 -0.93 -7.42 16.87
C VAL A 195 -0.78 -6.25 17.85
N LYS A 196 0.39 -6.17 18.49
CA LYS A 196 0.77 -5.02 19.29
C LYS A 196 1.69 -4.11 18.46
N ILE A 197 1.45 -2.82 18.56
CA ILE A 197 2.25 -1.81 17.88
C ILE A 197 2.80 -0.83 18.89
N SER A 198 4.02 -0.36 18.66
CA SER A 198 4.68 0.70 19.41
C SER A 198 5.61 1.50 18.51
N GLN A 199 6.29 2.49 19.06
CA GLN A 199 7.26 3.31 18.33
C GLN A 199 8.63 3.22 18.98
N THR A 200 9.68 3.35 18.17
CA THR A 200 11.03 3.67 18.64
C THR A 200 11.12 5.14 19.04
N ASP A 201 12.21 5.54 19.71
CA ASP A 201 12.50 6.96 20.04
C ASP A 201 12.56 7.85 18.78
N GLU A 202 12.84 7.26 17.62
CA GLU A 202 12.87 7.96 16.32
C GLU A 202 11.50 7.99 15.62
N GLY A 203 10.46 7.45 16.24
CA GLY A 203 9.09 7.40 15.70
C GLY A 203 8.82 6.29 14.69
N CYS A 204 9.74 5.32 14.54
CA CYS A 204 9.56 4.20 13.63
C CYS A 204 8.63 3.15 14.24
N LEU A 205 7.76 2.55 13.43
CA LEU A 205 6.82 1.52 13.86
C LEU A 205 7.55 0.24 14.28
N VAL A 206 7.18 -0.27 15.44
CA VAL A 206 7.57 -1.58 15.96
C VAL A 206 6.35 -2.48 15.95
N ILE A 207 6.48 -3.69 15.41
CA ILE A 207 5.39 -4.66 15.26
C ILE A 207 5.72 -5.91 16.07
N ASP A 208 4.86 -6.24 17.02
CA ASP A 208 4.86 -7.53 17.73
C ASP A 208 3.61 -8.32 17.32
N ALA A 209 3.80 -9.34 16.48
CA ALA A 209 2.73 -10.11 15.87
C ALA A 209 3.03 -11.63 15.95
N PRO A 210 3.08 -12.24 17.14
CA PRO A 210 3.62 -13.58 17.37
C PRO A 210 2.88 -14.70 16.63
N LEU A 211 1.62 -14.49 16.22
CA LEU A 211 0.88 -15.48 15.44
C LEU A 211 1.37 -15.58 13.99
N VAL A 212 1.94 -14.51 13.44
CA VAL A 212 2.33 -14.41 12.03
C VAL A 212 3.83 -14.17 11.82
N CYS A 213 4.52 -13.64 12.82
CA CYS A 213 5.95 -13.38 12.76
C CYS A 213 6.66 -13.98 13.98
N ALA A 214 7.88 -14.52 13.80
CA ALA A 214 8.65 -15.14 14.89
C ALA A 214 9.24 -14.10 15.85
N GLU A 215 9.59 -12.94 15.31
CA GLU A 215 10.34 -11.91 16.02
C GLU A 215 9.58 -10.58 15.96
N THR A 216 9.85 -9.72 16.93
CA THR A 216 9.40 -8.33 16.88
C THR A 216 10.13 -7.61 15.75
N LEU A 217 9.39 -6.97 14.87
CA LEU A 217 9.92 -6.28 13.70
C LEU A 217 10.09 -4.79 13.98
N LEU A 218 11.30 -4.30 13.73
CA LEU A 218 11.59 -2.87 13.64
C LEU A 218 11.47 -2.43 12.18
N THR A 219 10.61 -1.47 11.92
CA THR A 219 10.44 -0.94 10.56
C THR A 219 11.17 0.39 10.40
N ASN A 220 11.31 0.83 9.14
CA ASN A 220 11.73 2.20 8.82
C ASN A 220 10.55 3.15 8.57
N ASP A 221 9.32 2.71 8.84
CA ASP A 221 8.12 3.50 8.62
C ASP A 221 7.87 4.40 9.82
N ILE A 222 7.97 5.72 9.62
CA ILE A 222 7.65 6.73 10.64
C ILE A 222 6.14 6.82 10.74
N VAL A 223 5.62 6.68 11.95
CA VAL A 223 4.18 6.65 12.22
C VAL A 223 3.78 7.61 13.32
N GLU A 224 2.52 7.92 13.36
CA GLU A 224 1.83 8.49 14.50
C GLU A 224 0.89 7.42 15.05
N ILE A 225 0.92 7.23 16.35
CA ILE A 225 0.10 6.22 17.06
C ILE A 225 -0.84 6.95 18.00
N GLU A 226 -2.11 6.55 18.05
CA GLU A 226 -3.05 7.05 19.01
C GLU A 226 -3.98 5.95 19.55
N PRO A 227 -4.42 6.04 20.82
CA PRO A 227 -5.49 5.19 21.31
C PRO A 227 -6.83 5.62 20.73
N TYR A 228 -7.75 4.67 20.59
CA TYR A 228 -9.14 4.94 20.21
C TYR A 228 -10.07 3.91 20.85
N ILE A 229 -11.34 4.27 21.02
CA ILE A 229 -12.34 3.36 21.59
C ILE A 229 -13.14 2.73 20.44
N TYR A 230 -13.12 1.40 20.37
CA TYR A 230 -13.95 0.62 19.45
C TYR A 230 -14.75 -0.42 20.25
N ASN A 231 -16.07 -0.38 20.14
CA ASN A 231 -16.98 -1.27 20.89
C ASN A 231 -16.70 -1.32 22.41
N LYS A 232 -16.46 -0.15 23.01
CA LYS A 232 -16.12 0.03 24.45
C LYS A 232 -14.78 -0.60 24.88
N VAL A 233 -13.93 -1.01 23.93
CA VAL A 233 -12.59 -1.52 24.15
C VAL A 233 -11.59 -0.49 23.64
N GLU A 234 -10.59 -0.17 24.47
CA GLU A 234 -9.48 0.66 24.06
C GLU A 234 -8.57 -0.14 23.12
N LYS A 235 -8.33 0.41 21.94
CA LYS A 235 -7.46 -0.15 20.88
C LYS A 235 -6.46 0.90 20.46
N THR A 236 -5.47 0.48 19.69
CA THR A 236 -4.44 1.36 19.14
C THR A 236 -4.55 1.37 17.61
N ARG A 237 -4.42 2.58 17.03
CA ARG A 237 -4.36 2.76 15.58
C ARG A 237 -3.17 3.64 15.23
N PHE A 238 -2.74 3.58 13.98
CA PHE A 238 -1.60 4.36 13.51
C PHE A 238 -1.84 4.90 12.11
N ARG A 239 -1.13 5.97 11.78
CA ARG A 239 -1.02 6.48 10.42
C ARG A 239 0.45 6.64 10.02
N ILE A 240 0.73 6.39 8.74
CA ILE A 240 2.07 6.48 8.19
C ILE A 240 2.35 7.93 7.84
N LYS A 241 3.47 8.46 8.32
CA LYS A 241 3.98 9.79 7.98
C LYS A 241 4.97 9.74 6.82
N GLY A 242 5.71 8.64 6.70
CA GLY A 242 6.72 8.41 5.68
C GLY A 242 7.74 7.38 6.11
N ARG A 243 8.91 7.37 5.48
CA ARG A 243 9.98 6.43 5.79
C ARG A 243 11.22 7.15 6.30
N LYS A 244 11.88 6.58 7.30
CA LYS A 244 13.17 7.06 7.82
C LYS A 244 14.23 7.18 6.71
N ASP A 245 14.23 6.22 5.77
CA ASP A 245 15.16 6.21 4.63
C ASP A 245 14.93 7.39 3.67
N ASN A 246 13.73 7.97 3.66
CA ASN A 246 13.31 9.06 2.80
C ASN A 246 13.35 10.43 3.49
N VAL A 247 13.98 10.54 4.67
CA VAL A 247 14.25 11.83 5.30
C VAL A 247 15.51 12.42 4.69
N ILE A 248 15.43 13.68 4.26
CA ILE A 248 16.57 14.50 3.81
C ILE A 248 17.01 15.37 4.99
N CYS A 249 18.27 15.27 5.40
CA CYS A 249 18.83 16.08 6.47
C CYS A 249 19.59 17.27 5.88
N SER A 250 18.89 18.37 5.60
CA SER A 250 19.45 19.55 4.94
C SER A 250 19.73 20.68 5.93
N GLY A 251 21.01 20.95 6.23
CA GLY A 251 21.40 22.03 7.13
C GLY A 251 20.79 21.91 8.54
N GLY A 252 20.63 20.68 9.06
CA GLY A 252 20.02 20.40 10.37
C GLY A 252 18.49 20.32 10.35
N ILE A 253 17.84 20.54 9.20
CA ILE A 253 16.39 20.42 9.04
C ILE A 253 16.07 19.06 8.43
N LYS A 254 15.15 18.33 9.07
CA LYS A 254 14.60 17.07 8.55
C LYS A 254 13.43 17.36 7.61
N ILE A 255 13.54 16.89 6.37
CA ILE A 255 12.51 17.04 5.33
C ILE A 255 12.01 15.65 4.96
N GLN A 256 10.74 15.38 5.21
CA GLN A 256 10.12 14.13 4.83
C GLN A 256 9.70 14.20 3.37
N ILE A 257 10.27 13.36 2.52
CA ILE A 257 10.03 13.38 1.06
C ILE A 257 8.53 13.21 0.76
N GLU A 258 7.86 12.26 1.40
CA GLU A 258 6.46 11.94 1.15
C GLU A 258 5.53 13.11 1.49
N GLU A 259 5.84 13.89 2.54
CA GLU A 259 5.05 15.08 2.90
C GLU A 259 5.17 16.16 1.83
N VAL A 260 6.39 16.38 1.32
CA VAL A 260 6.61 17.38 0.26
C VAL A 260 5.95 16.94 -1.04
N GLU A 261 6.10 15.68 -1.43
CA GLU A 261 5.48 15.14 -2.64
C GLU A 261 3.95 15.21 -2.57
N ALA A 262 3.35 14.85 -1.44
CA ALA A 262 1.91 14.95 -1.23
C ALA A 262 1.39 16.39 -1.39
N LEU A 263 2.15 17.36 -0.86
CA LEU A 263 1.81 18.79 -0.99
C LEU A 263 1.90 19.29 -2.43
N LEU A 264 2.91 18.83 -3.19
CA LEU A 264 3.16 19.29 -4.57
C LEU A 264 2.26 18.61 -5.62
N LYS A 265 1.81 17.40 -5.35
CA LYS A 265 1.08 16.55 -6.29
C LYS A 265 -0.15 17.21 -6.95
N PRO A 266 -1.01 17.98 -6.23
CA PRO A 266 -2.17 18.66 -6.84
C PRO A 266 -1.80 19.75 -7.85
N TYR A 267 -0.55 20.19 -7.90
CA TYR A 267 -0.11 21.36 -8.65
C TYR A 267 0.88 21.04 -9.79
N LEU A 268 1.38 19.82 -9.82
CA LEU A 268 2.29 19.34 -10.86
C LEU A 268 1.57 18.29 -11.71
N GLU A 269 1.43 18.58 -13.01
CA GLU A 269 0.68 17.74 -13.96
C GLU A 269 1.46 16.50 -14.40
N LYS A 270 2.79 16.65 -14.52
CA LYS A 270 3.68 15.56 -14.97
C LYS A 270 4.22 14.77 -13.79
N PRO A 271 4.56 13.48 -14.00
CA PRO A 271 5.19 12.68 -12.98
C PRO A 271 6.45 13.33 -12.41
N PHE A 272 6.59 13.26 -11.10
CA PHE A 272 7.77 13.77 -10.40
C PHE A 272 8.06 12.94 -9.16
N MET A 273 9.28 13.04 -8.66
CA MET A 273 9.69 12.51 -7.37
C MET A 273 10.79 13.35 -6.75
N LEU A 274 10.85 13.34 -5.42
CA LEU A 274 11.99 13.91 -4.71
C LEU A 274 13.04 12.83 -4.45
N ALA A 275 14.28 13.22 -4.64
CA ALA A 275 15.47 12.43 -4.30
C ALA A 275 16.38 13.24 -3.39
N LYS A 276 17.27 12.57 -2.68
CA LYS A 276 18.33 13.21 -1.89
C LYS A 276 19.66 13.14 -2.62
N LYS A 277 20.43 14.21 -2.51
CA LYS A 277 21.79 14.32 -3.02
C LYS A 277 22.72 14.80 -1.91
N LYS A 278 23.92 14.25 -1.85
CA LYS A 278 24.95 14.75 -0.92
C LYS A 278 25.38 16.16 -1.31
N ASP A 279 25.57 17.02 -0.30
CA ASP A 279 25.99 18.39 -0.46
C ASP A 279 27.01 18.77 0.63
N GLU A 280 28.11 19.36 0.23
CA GLU A 280 29.22 19.71 1.15
C GLU A 280 28.81 20.72 2.23
N LYS A 281 27.90 21.63 1.91
CA LYS A 281 27.47 22.71 2.82
C LYS A 281 26.31 22.32 3.71
N PHE A 282 25.36 21.53 3.17
CA PHE A 282 24.10 21.22 3.85
C PHE A 282 24.00 19.78 4.33
N GLY A 283 25.02 18.93 4.03
CA GLY A 283 24.99 17.48 4.26
C GLY A 283 24.19 16.77 3.18
N GLU A 284 22.90 17.05 3.09
CA GLU A 284 22.01 16.57 2.03
C GLU A 284 21.15 17.72 1.49
N ILE A 285 20.74 17.61 0.22
CA ILE A 285 19.78 18.52 -0.40
C ILE A 285 18.65 17.72 -1.08
N ALA A 286 17.49 18.36 -1.17
CA ALA A 286 16.37 17.87 -1.97
C ALA A 286 16.59 18.21 -3.45
N VAL A 287 16.44 17.19 -4.30
CA VAL A 287 16.46 17.30 -5.77
C VAL A 287 15.12 16.83 -6.29
N LEU A 288 14.47 17.61 -7.15
CA LEU A 288 13.26 17.20 -7.84
C LEU A 288 13.62 16.56 -9.18
N LEU A 289 13.19 15.34 -9.39
CA LEU A 289 13.19 14.66 -10.69
C LEU A 289 11.79 14.78 -11.29
N THR A 290 11.67 15.15 -12.55
CA THR A 290 10.35 15.25 -13.23
C THR A 290 10.43 14.91 -14.71
N GLU A 291 9.32 14.40 -15.26
CA GLU A 291 9.12 14.19 -16.69
C GLU A 291 8.60 15.45 -17.40
N ASP A 292 8.57 16.60 -16.70
CA ASP A 292 8.24 17.89 -17.31
C ASP A 292 9.51 18.55 -17.84
N GLU A 293 9.52 18.89 -19.14
CA GLU A 293 10.65 19.56 -19.81
C GLU A 293 10.81 21.02 -19.36
N ASP A 294 9.70 21.68 -18.92
CA ASP A 294 9.74 23.07 -18.48
C ASP A 294 10.09 23.17 -16.98
N LEU A 295 11.35 22.91 -16.67
CA LEU A 295 11.88 23.01 -15.30
C LEU A 295 11.69 24.40 -14.67
N LYS A 296 11.65 25.48 -15.49
CA LYS A 296 11.43 26.84 -14.96
C LYS A 296 10.00 27.02 -14.45
N LYS A 297 9.00 26.52 -15.20
CA LYS A 297 7.61 26.51 -14.80
C LYS A 297 7.42 25.70 -13.51
N VAL A 298 8.02 24.51 -13.44
CA VAL A 298 7.98 23.63 -12.26
C VAL A 298 8.57 24.33 -11.05
N GLU A 299 9.77 24.86 -11.18
CA GLU A 299 10.45 25.59 -10.07
C GLU A 299 9.63 26.78 -9.58
N ALA A 300 9.10 27.61 -10.50
CA ALA A 300 8.28 28.78 -10.15
C ALA A 300 7.02 28.37 -9.38
N THR A 301 6.35 27.28 -9.81
CA THR A 301 5.17 26.72 -9.14
C THR A 301 5.50 26.29 -7.72
N ILE A 302 6.57 25.50 -7.55
CA ILE A 302 6.99 24.98 -6.24
C ILE A 302 7.41 26.12 -5.30
N ARG A 303 8.19 27.08 -5.81
CA ARG A 303 8.60 28.26 -5.00
C ARG A 303 7.41 29.08 -4.54
N ARG A 304 6.41 29.31 -5.40
CA ARG A 304 5.18 30.01 -5.03
C ARG A 304 4.44 29.28 -3.90
N LEU A 305 4.25 27.96 -4.03
CA LEU A 305 3.53 27.15 -3.05
C LEU A 305 4.22 27.09 -1.68
N LEU A 306 5.54 26.82 -1.68
CA LEU A 306 6.29 26.58 -0.44
C LEU A 306 6.77 27.87 0.25
N SER A 307 6.79 29.02 -0.46
CA SER A 307 7.21 30.31 0.14
C SER A 307 6.12 30.98 0.98
N GLY A 308 4.89 30.46 0.97
CA GLY A 308 3.76 31.05 1.71
C GLY A 308 3.27 32.39 1.14
N LYS A 309 3.67 32.76 -0.09
CA LYS A 309 3.14 33.93 -0.80
C LYS A 309 1.88 33.51 -1.56
N SER A 310 0.74 33.45 -0.86
CA SER A 310 -0.57 33.40 -1.53
C SER A 310 -1.05 34.83 -1.79
N ASP A 311 -1.43 35.12 -3.04
CA ASP A 311 -2.06 36.38 -3.43
C ASP A 311 -3.51 36.52 -2.91
N ASP A 312 -4.00 35.55 -2.13
CA ASP A 312 -5.33 35.56 -1.56
C ASP A 312 -5.33 36.14 -0.15
N SER A 313 -5.75 37.40 -0.07
CA SER A 313 -5.94 38.19 1.16
C SER A 313 -7.09 37.72 2.06
N ASN A 314 -7.67 36.53 1.85
CA ASN A 314 -8.90 36.07 2.53
C ASN A 314 -8.84 34.68 3.17
N LYS A 315 -7.66 34.18 3.58
CA LYS A 315 -7.57 32.99 4.45
C LYS A 315 -6.70 33.23 5.65
N SER A 316 -7.36 33.60 6.75
CA SER A 316 -6.84 33.53 8.11
C SER A 316 -6.71 32.06 8.51
N SER A 317 -5.57 31.44 8.29
CA SER A 317 -5.07 30.29 9.06
C SER A 317 -3.58 30.11 8.75
N GLU A 318 -2.78 29.98 9.78
CA GLU A 318 -1.34 29.82 9.84
C GLU A 318 -0.76 28.97 8.69
N SER A 319 -0.46 29.57 7.55
CA SER A 319 0.34 28.91 6.52
C SER A 319 1.79 28.92 7.01
N LYS A 320 2.21 27.83 7.66
CA LYS A 320 3.61 27.61 7.98
C LYS A 320 4.41 27.68 6.67
N SER A 321 5.27 28.67 6.54
CA SER A 321 6.18 28.78 5.39
C SER A 321 7.08 27.56 5.35
N HIS A 322 6.97 26.74 4.31
CA HIS A 322 7.78 25.55 4.08
C HIS A 322 9.00 25.85 3.20
N LYS A 323 9.56 27.06 3.29
CA LYS A 323 10.67 27.51 2.45
C LYS A 323 11.89 26.59 2.45
N TYR A 324 12.10 25.82 3.51
CA TYR A 324 13.20 24.86 3.62
C TYR A 324 12.94 23.55 2.85
N TRP A 325 11.69 23.31 2.43
CA TRP A 325 11.30 22.15 1.63
C TRP A 325 11.50 22.36 0.13
N ILE A 326 11.81 23.59 -0.29
CA ILE A 326 12.03 23.92 -1.70
C ILE A 326 13.25 23.14 -2.20
N PRO A 327 13.10 22.28 -3.24
CA PRO A 327 14.24 21.60 -3.85
C PRO A 327 15.32 22.60 -4.29
N ARG A 328 16.56 22.21 -4.13
CA ARG A 328 17.69 23.05 -4.55
C ARG A 328 18.10 22.79 -5.99
N GLU A 329 17.79 21.63 -6.51
CA GLU A 329 18.05 21.23 -7.89
C GLU A 329 16.77 20.65 -8.51
N TYR A 330 16.63 20.83 -9.83
CA TYR A 330 15.53 20.34 -10.64
C TYR A 330 16.13 19.64 -11.86
N LEU A 331 15.76 18.39 -12.08
CA LEU A 331 16.29 17.56 -13.17
C LEU A 331 15.14 16.99 -13.99
N HIS A 332 15.24 17.16 -15.31
CA HIS A 332 14.36 16.47 -16.24
C HIS A 332 14.86 15.02 -16.45
N VAL A 333 13.92 14.08 -16.47
CA VAL A 333 14.16 12.67 -16.80
C VAL A 333 13.09 12.21 -17.79
N GLU A 334 13.45 11.37 -18.76
CA GLU A 334 12.48 10.80 -19.71
C GLU A 334 11.43 9.94 -18.98
N HIS A 335 11.88 9.14 -17.99
CA HIS A 335 11.03 8.32 -17.14
C HIS A 335 11.56 8.31 -15.72
N LEU A 336 10.66 8.42 -14.75
CA LEU A 336 11.02 8.30 -13.35
C LEU A 336 11.57 6.90 -13.05
N PRO A 337 12.64 6.78 -12.26
CA PRO A 337 13.20 5.49 -11.86
C PRO A 337 12.22 4.75 -10.92
N LEU A 338 11.64 3.65 -11.42
CA LEU A 338 10.73 2.79 -10.68
C LEU A 338 11.33 1.40 -10.47
N THR A 339 10.88 0.70 -9.43
CA THR A 339 11.16 -0.73 -9.24
C THR A 339 10.28 -1.56 -10.18
N GLU A 340 10.56 -2.85 -10.33
CA GLU A 340 9.71 -3.80 -11.09
C GLU A 340 8.25 -3.83 -10.59
N THR A 341 8.03 -3.46 -9.34
CA THR A 341 6.69 -3.38 -8.72
C THR A 341 6.07 -1.98 -8.82
N GLY A 342 6.65 -1.06 -9.62
CA GLY A 342 6.14 0.29 -9.84
C GLY A 342 6.36 1.27 -8.67
N LYS A 343 7.20 0.93 -7.68
CA LYS A 343 7.53 1.84 -6.57
C LYS A 343 8.67 2.78 -6.96
N PRO A 344 8.67 4.06 -6.49
CA PRO A 344 9.79 4.97 -6.69
C PRO A 344 11.11 4.39 -6.22
N LYS A 345 12.10 4.30 -7.09
CA LYS A 345 13.46 3.87 -6.78
C LYS A 345 14.26 5.08 -6.33
N ARG A 346 14.15 5.41 -5.03
CA ARG A 346 14.84 6.55 -4.44
C ARG A 346 16.30 6.18 -4.15
N CYS A 347 17.18 6.50 -5.09
CA CYS A 347 18.63 6.40 -4.88
C CYS A 347 19.16 7.72 -4.37
N CYS A 348 20.19 7.69 -3.50
CA CYS A 348 20.99 8.89 -3.26
C CYS A 348 21.69 9.25 -4.58
N LEU A 349 21.39 10.43 -5.13
CA LEU A 349 22.08 10.92 -6.31
C LEU A 349 23.53 11.24 -5.94
N ALA A 350 24.46 10.90 -6.86
CA ALA A 350 25.88 11.14 -6.68
C ALA A 350 26.23 12.64 -6.74
#